data_49e45a42d3f1d17516359deaf849ce1d
#
_entry.id   49e45a42d3f1d17516359deaf849ce1d
#
_cell.length_a   1.000
_cell.length_b   1.000
_cell.length_c   1.000
_cell.angle_alpha   90.00
_cell.angle_beta   90.00
_cell.angle_gamma   90.00
#
_symmetry.space_group_name_H-M   'P 1'
#
loop_
_entity.id
_entity.type
_entity.pdbx_description
1 polymer ?
#
loop_
_entity_poly.entity_id
_entity_poly.type
_entity_poly.pdbx_seq_one_letter_code
_entity_poly.pdbx_strand_id
1 'polypeptide(L)'
;IPKHPLSRKMFGIFKQYPTDCHFPIFRGFDDVFQMPQSRHTEIRREDIENVNSAKYETRKRDGLRIISDSPESGVSIVMARNGREFFITGHLEYASDTLDKEYKRDFGKRDDVEMPKNYYLNDNPENKPLVTWRAHANLLFSNWINYYVYQETPYDISNIK
;
A
#
# COMPACT_ATOMS: atom_id res chain seq x y z
N ILE A 1 -13.55 5.68 -7.68
CA ILE A 1 -13.92 4.82 -6.54
C ILE A 1 -14.18 5.73 -5.34
N PRO A 2 -15.30 5.56 -4.62
CA PRO A 2 -15.59 6.32 -3.43
C PRO A 2 -14.58 6.03 -2.32
N LYS A 3 -14.38 7.00 -1.42
CA LYS A 3 -13.63 6.85 -0.18
C LYS A 3 -14.63 6.87 0.97
N HIS A 4 -14.56 5.88 1.84
CA HIS A 4 -15.43 5.75 3.00
C HIS A 4 -14.69 6.21 4.25
N PRO A 5 -15.29 7.04 5.12
CA PRO A 5 -14.66 7.42 6.38
C PRO A 5 -14.53 6.21 7.30
N LEU A 6 -13.41 6.10 7.98
CA LEU A 6 -13.17 5.13 9.03
C LEU A 6 -13.74 5.69 10.36
N SER A 7 -14.27 4.83 11.22
CA SER A 7 -14.70 5.20 12.55
C SER A 7 -13.53 5.62 13.45
N ARG A 8 -12.34 5.06 13.21
CA ARG A 8 -11.08 5.41 13.86
C ARG A 8 -9.98 5.53 12.80
N LYS A 9 -8.98 6.36 13.07
CA LYS A 9 -7.80 6.47 12.21
C LYS A 9 -7.10 5.13 12.11
N MET A 10 -6.81 4.70 10.88
CA MET A 10 -5.90 3.57 10.62
C MET A 10 -4.47 4.09 10.81
N PHE A 11 -3.83 3.77 11.94
CA PHE A 11 -2.56 4.35 12.34
C PHE A 11 -1.62 3.30 12.92
N GLY A 12 -0.49 3.07 12.25
CA GLY A 12 0.50 2.07 12.66
C GLY A 12 1.00 1.19 11.53
N ILE A 13 1.50 0.01 11.88
CA ILE A 13 2.05 -1.00 10.95
C ILE A 13 1.09 -2.19 10.88
N PHE A 14 0.67 -2.53 9.67
CA PHE A 14 -0.32 -3.58 9.42
C PHE A 14 0.22 -4.64 8.47
N LYS A 15 -0.11 -5.89 8.76
CA LYS A 15 0.17 -7.03 7.89
C LYS A 15 -0.64 -6.93 6.61
N GLN A 16 0.00 -7.20 5.50
CA GLN A 16 -0.59 -7.21 4.17
C GLN A 16 -0.34 -8.57 3.54
N TYR A 17 -1.27 -8.99 2.69
CA TYR A 17 -1.23 -10.29 2.03
C TYR A 17 -1.35 -10.08 0.52
N PRO A 18 -0.36 -10.50 -0.28
CA PRO A 18 -0.54 -10.61 -1.72
C PRO A 18 -1.71 -11.54 -2.05
N THR A 19 -2.61 -11.13 -2.94
CA THR A 19 -3.71 -12.00 -3.40
C THR A 19 -3.22 -13.10 -4.35
N ASP A 20 -2.08 -12.85 -5.00
CA ASP A 20 -1.35 -13.78 -5.84
C ASP A 20 0.13 -13.36 -5.85
N CYS A 21 0.99 -14.20 -5.28
CA CYS A 21 2.43 -13.96 -5.21
C CYS A 21 3.15 -14.05 -6.58
N HIS A 22 2.47 -14.54 -7.62
CA HIS A 22 3.03 -14.62 -8.98
C HIS A 22 3.03 -13.26 -9.72
N PHE A 23 2.35 -12.24 -9.19
CA PHE A 23 2.50 -10.90 -9.77
C PHE A 23 3.96 -10.43 -9.70
N PRO A 24 4.57 -9.98 -10.81
CA PRO A 24 5.97 -9.53 -10.82
C PRO A 24 6.28 -8.45 -9.78
N ILE A 25 5.30 -7.64 -9.40
CA ILE A 25 5.46 -6.62 -8.35
C ILE A 25 5.82 -7.24 -6.99
N PHE A 26 5.42 -8.48 -6.72
CA PHE A 26 5.69 -9.20 -5.47
C PHE A 26 6.86 -10.19 -5.57
N ARG A 27 7.65 -10.13 -6.64
CA ARG A 27 8.81 -11.01 -6.76
C ARG A 27 9.79 -10.82 -5.60
N GLY A 28 10.07 -11.91 -4.87
CA GLY A 28 10.92 -11.91 -3.68
C GLY A 28 10.23 -11.47 -2.39
N PHE A 29 8.91 -11.24 -2.44
CA PHE A 29 8.13 -11.00 -1.23
C PHE A 29 7.89 -12.31 -0.48
N ASP A 30 7.73 -12.17 0.83
CA ASP A 30 7.14 -13.19 1.69
C ASP A 30 5.61 -13.22 1.49
N ASP A 31 4.95 -14.30 1.97
CA ASP A 31 3.48 -14.43 1.94
C ASP A 31 2.78 -13.31 2.73
N VAL A 32 3.50 -12.68 3.66
CA VAL A 32 3.04 -11.58 4.50
C VAL A 32 4.09 -10.49 4.53
N PHE A 33 3.69 -9.25 4.28
CA PHE A 33 4.57 -8.10 4.43
C PHE A 33 3.94 -7.02 5.32
N GLN A 34 4.74 -6.10 5.82
CA GLN A 34 4.29 -5.03 6.68
C GLN A 34 4.17 -3.72 5.89
N MET A 35 3.13 -2.94 6.19
CA MET A 35 2.91 -1.64 5.55
C MET A 35 2.46 -0.60 6.57
N PRO A 36 3.15 0.55 6.67
CA PRO A 36 2.68 1.69 7.45
C PRO A 36 1.37 2.24 6.92
N GLN A 37 0.47 2.60 7.83
CA GLN A 37 -0.81 3.24 7.54
C GLN A 37 -0.98 4.50 8.40
N SER A 38 -1.45 5.58 7.79
CA SER A 38 -1.89 6.80 8.45
C SER A 38 -3.03 7.42 7.65
N ARG A 39 -4.25 6.96 7.85
CA ARG A 39 -5.40 7.39 7.05
C ARG A 39 -6.71 7.39 7.82
N HIS A 40 -7.63 8.25 7.42
CA HIS A 40 -8.98 8.38 7.95
C HIS A 40 -10.06 7.80 7.04
N THR A 41 -9.67 7.26 5.88
CA THR A 41 -10.59 6.71 4.88
C THR A 41 -10.13 5.35 4.38
N GLU A 42 -11.07 4.58 3.82
CA GLU A 42 -10.80 3.32 3.15
C GLU A 42 -11.44 3.29 1.75
N ILE A 43 -10.92 2.37 0.94
CA ILE A 43 -11.55 1.91 -0.30
C ILE A 43 -12.06 0.50 -0.04
N ARG A 44 -13.34 0.24 -0.37
CA ARG A 44 -13.94 -1.06 -0.15
C ARG A 44 -13.79 -1.96 -1.37
N ARG A 45 -13.65 -3.25 -1.14
CA ARG A 45 -13.60 -4.28 -2.18
C ARG A 45 -14.82 -4.22 -3.09
N GLU A 46 -16.00 -4.10 -2.50
CA GLU A 46 -17.28 -4.01 -3.24
C GLU A 46 -17.32 -2.85 -4.24
N ASP A 47 -16.73 -1.71 -3.92
CA ASP A 47 -16.68 -0.57 -4.84
C ASP A 47 -15.81 -0.86 -6.07
N ILE A 48 -14.71 -1.60 -5.88
CA ILE A 48 -13.83 -2.03 -6.97
C ILE A 48 -14.56 -3.04 -7.87
N GLU A 49 -15.26 -4.00 -7.26
CA GLU A 49 -16.05 -5.01 -7.97
C GLU A 49 -17.20 -4.37 -8.76
N ASN A 50 -17.90 -3.39 -8.17
CA ASN A 50 -18.95 -2.63 -8.83
C ASN A 50 -18.44 -1.83 -10.03
N VAL A 51 -17.28 -1.18 -9.91
CA VAL A 51 -16.64 -0.46 -11.03
C VAL A 51 -16.28 -1.42 -12.15
N ASN A 52 -15.76 -2.60 -11.83
CA ASN A 52 -15.43 -3.62 -12.82
C ASN A 52 -16.68 -4.15 -13.52
N SER A 53 -17.75 -4.40 -12.78
CA SER A 53 -19.02 -4.88 -13.33
C SER A 53 -19.66 -3.86 -14.27
N ALA A 54 -19.65 -2.58 -13.90
CA ALA A 54 -20.20 -1.50 -14.72
C ALA A 54 -19.41 -1.27 -16.03
N LYS A 55 -18.11 -1.57 -16.04
CA LYS A 55 -17.23 -1.43 -17.21
C LYS A 55 -17.13 -2.68 -18.08
N TYR A 56 -17.75 -3.78 -17.67
CA TYR A 56 -17.60 -5.09 -18.32
C TYR A 56 -18.04 -5.12 -19.78
N GLU A 57 -18.91 -4.21 -20.21
CA GLU A 57 -19.40 -4.13 -21.59
C GLU A 57 -18.38 -3.49 -22.57
N THR A 58 -17.38 -2.74 -22.10
CA THR A 58 -16.55 -1.95 -23.00
C THR A 58 -15.05 -2.25 -23.00
N ARG A 59 -14.44 -2.74 -21.91
CA ARG A 59 -12.95 -2.96 -21.88
C ARG A 59 -12.49 -4.01 -20.87
N LYS A 60 -12.49 -5.28 -21.24
CA LYS A 60 -11.95 -6.40 -20.44
C LYS A 60 -10.49 -6.25 -19.96
N ARG A 61 -9.69 -5.36 -20.56
CA ARG A 61 -8.25 -5.19 -20.25
C ARG A 61 -7.93 -4.10 -19.23
N ASP A 62 -8.87 -3.23 -18.90
CA ASP A 62 -8.62 -2.04 -18.06
C ASP A 62 -9.22 -2.17 -16.64
N GLY A 63 -9.64 -3.37 -16.23
CA GLY A 63 -10.23 -3.59 -14.91
C GLY A 63 -9.26 -3.31 -13.76
N LEU A 64 -9.84 -2.95 -12.62
CA LEU A 64 -9.12 -2.81 -11.36
C LEU A 64 -8.92 -4.19 -10.72
N ARG A 65 -7.71 -4.51 -10.32
CA ARG A 65 -7.39 -5.76 -9.61
C ARG A 65 -6.85 -5.44 -8.22
N ILE A 66 -7.51 -5.95 -7.20
CA ILE A 66 -6.95 -5.96 -5.86
C ILE A 66 -5.83 -7.00 -5.87
N ILE A 67 -4.60 -6.56 -5.67
CA ILE A 67 -3.42 -7.44 -5.65
C ILE A 67 -2.84 -7.63 -4.26
N SER A 68 -3.24 -6.78 -3.29
CA SER A 68 -2.94 -6.98 -1.87
C SER A 68 -4.06 -6.42 -1.01
N ASP A 69 -4.37 -7.12 0.06
CA ASP A 69 -5.31 -6.69 1.09
C ASP A 69 -4.90 -7.19 2.49
N SER A 70 -5.70 -6.81 3.48
CA SER A 70 -5.48 -7.16 4.88
C SER A 70 -6.83 -7.33 5.60
N PRO A 71 -6.99 -8.34 6.46
CA PRO A 71 -8.16 -8.44 7.33
C PRO A 71 -8.32 -7.24 8.27
N GLU A 72 -7.20 -6.61 8.66
CA GLU A 72 -7.21 -5.48 9.58
C GLU A 72 -7.32 -4.12 8.87
N SER A 73 -6.60 -3.92 7.77
CA SER A 73 -6.52 -2.62 7.09
C SER A 73 -7.22 -2.57 5.73
N GLY A 74 -7.92 -3.63 5.34
CA GLY A 74 -8.67 -3.67 4.09
C GLY A 74 -7.79 -3.67 2.84
N VAL A 75 -8.34 -3.18 1.72
CA VAL A 75 -7.64 -3.11 0.43
C VAL A 75 -6.41 -2.21 0.52
N SER A 76 -5.26 -2.75 0.14
CA SER A 76 -3.98 -2.04 0.27
C SER A 76 -3.31 -1.70 -1.06
N ILE A 77 -3.33 -2.61 -2.04
CA ILE A 77 -2.77 -2.33 -3.37
C ILE A 77 -3.76 -2.76 -4.45
N VAL A 78 -4.06 -1.83 -5.34
CA VAL A 78 -4.89 -2.05 -6.52
C VAL A 78 -4.07 -1.76 -7.76
N MET A 79 -4.09 -2.69 -8.71
CA MET A 79 -3.46 -2.55 -10.01
C MET A 79 -4.52 -2.27 -11.07
N ALA A 80 -4.22 -1.39 -12.04
CA ALA A 80 -5.05 -1.10 -13.19
C ALA A 80 -4.25 -1.12 -14.49
N ARG A 81 -4.94 -1.21 -15.62
CA ARG A 81 -4.38 -1.15 -16.97
C ARG A 81 -3.19 -2.08 -17.19
N ASN A 82 -3.32 -3.34 -16.71
CA ASN A 82 -2.26 -4.35 -16.80
C ASN A 82 -0.91 -3.91 -16.18
N GLY A 83 -0.94 -3.19 -15.07
CA GLY A 83 0.26 -2.78 -14.36
C GLY A 83 0.80 -1.40 -14.75
N ARG A 84 0.09 -0.63 -15.58
CA ARG A 84 0.46 0.76 -15.85
C ARG A 84 0.12 1.71 -14.71
N GLU A 85 -0.77 1.31 -13.81
CA GLU A 85 -1.19 2.11 -12.67
C GLU A 85 -1.25 1.23 -11.42
N PHE A 86 -0.67 1.72 -10.33
CA PHE A 86 -0.76 1.13 -9.00
C PHE A 86 -1.29 2.17 -8.02
N PHE A 87 -2.28 1.78 -7.24
CA PHE A 87 -2.87 2.59 -6.18
C PHE A 87 -2.57 1.90 -4.85
N ILE A 88 -1.76 2.54 -4.04
CA ILE A 88 -1.32 2.02 -2.74
C ILE A 88 -1.94 2.89 -1.65
N THR A 89 -2.68 2.28 -0.72
CA THR A 89 -3.40 3.00 0.35
C THR A 89 -2.54 3.26 1.58
N GLY A 90 -1.42 2.57 1.72
CA GLY A 90 -0.46 2.75 2.79
C GLY A 90 0.84 3.40 2.31
N HIS A 91 1.83 3.46 3.18
CA HIS A 91 3.02 4.30 3.02
C HIS A 91 4.32 3.50 3.17
N LEU A 92 4.67 2.73 2.14
CA LEU A 92 5.94 1.99 2.13
C LEU A 92 7.18 2.92 2.08
N GLU A 93 7.00 4.16 1.62
CA GLU A 93 8.03 5.19 1.54
C GLU A 93 8.37 5.85 2.88
N TYR A 94 7.63 5.59 3.94
CA TYR A 94 7.83 6.26 5.23
C TYR A 94 9.21 5.98 5.83
N ALA A 95 9.84 7.05 6.33
CA ALA A 95 11.02 6.96 7.18
C ALA A 95 10.65 6.31 8.53
N SER A 96 11.67 5.78 9.21
CA SER A 96 11.49 5.06 10.48
C SER A 96 10.77 5.85 11.57
N ASP A 97 10.88 7.17 11.56
CA ASP A 97 10.37 8.10 12.57
C ASP A 97 9.12 8.88 12.14
N THR A 98 8.58 8.60 10.94
CA THR A 98 7.45 9.37 10.39
C THR A 98 6.21 9.28 11.29
N LEU A 99 5.80 8.07 11.67
CA LEU A 99 4.63 7.89 12.53
C LEU A 99 4.89 8.38 13.97
N ASP A 100 6.12 8.30 14.47
CA ASP A 100 6.51 8.85 15.77
C ASP A 100 6.35 10.38 15.81
N LYS A 101 6.85 11.05 14.77
CA LYS A 101 6.70 12.51 14.63
C LYS A 101 5.24 12.93 14.52
N GLU A 102 4.44 12.16 13.77
CA GLU A 102 3.02 12.40 13.64
C GLU A 102 2.29 12.21 14.99
N TYR A 103 2.56 11.11 15.68
CA TYR A 103 2.01 10.84 17.00
C TYR A 103 2.35 11.93 17.99
N LYS A 104 3.64 12.28 18.15
CA LYS A 104 4.11 13.31 19.09
C LYS A 104 3.59 14.70 18.76
N ARG A 105 3.41 15.02 17.49
CA ARG A 105 2.82 16.29 17.04
C ARG A 105 1.38 16.46 17.53
N ASP A 106 0.61 15.39 17.50
CA ASP A 106 -0.84 15.42 17.73
C ASP A 106 -1.21 15.02 19.18
N PHE A 107 -0.35 14.27 19.85
CA PHE A 107 -0.55 13.83 21.25
C PHE A 107 -0.72 15.03 22.19
N GLY A 108 -1.77 14.98 23.01
CA GLY A 108 -2.14 16.05 23.95
C GLY A 108 -2.82 17.28 23.34
N LYS A 109 -3.00 17.32 21.99
CA LYS A 109 -3.74 18.38 21.31
C LYS A 109 -5.17 17.96 20.96
N ARG A 110 -5.41 16.67 20.87
CA ARG A 110 -6.68 16.04 20.52
C ARG A 110 -6.90 14.83 21.40
N ASP A 111 -8.12 14.60 21.82
CA ASP A 111 -8.49 13.48 22.71
C ASP A 111 -8.56 12.13 21.99
N ASP A 112 -8.59 12.14 20.65
CA ASP A 112 -8.72 10.96 19.79
C ASP A 112 -7.39 10.44 19.20
N VAL A 113 -6.26 10.90 19.72
CA VAL A 113 -4.94 10.49 19.24
C VAL A 113 -4.53 9.18 19.88
N GLU A 114 -4.62 8.11 19.10
CA GLU A 114 -4.14 6.79 19.51
C GLU A 114 -2.65 6.62 19.13
N MET A 115 -1.93 5.81 19.91
CA MET A 115 -0.56 5.41 19.61
C MET A 115 -0.55 4.56 18.33
N PRO A 116 0.46 4.71 17.45
CA PRO A 116 0.56 3.89 16.24
C PRO A 116 0.74 2.41 16.60
N LYS A 117 -0.17 1.57 16.10
CA LYS A 117 -0.24 0.12 16.40
C LYS A 117 0.98 -0.61 15.79
N ASN A 118 1.56 -1.56 16.52
CA ASN A 118 2.68 -2.42 16.09
C ASN A 118 3.93 -1.64 15.62
N TYR A 119 4.12 -0.44 16.10
CA TYR A 119 5.17 0.46 15.62
C TYR A 119 6.34 0.57 16.59
N TYR A 120 6.08 0.70 17.87
CA TYR A 120 7.15 0.73 18.87
C TYR A 120 7.48 -0.68 19.37
N LEU A 121 8.72 -0.91 19.74
CA LEU A 121 9.12 -2.16 20.38
C LEU A 121 8.34 -2.34 21.69
N ASN A 122 7.65 -3.50 21.81
CA ASN A 122 6.76 -3.85 22.93
C ASN A 122 5.60 -2.86 23.13
N ASP A 123 5.15 -2.19 22.07
CA ASP A 123 4.08 -1.18 22.11
C ASP A 123 4.32 -0.08 23.16
N ASN A 124 5.57 0.25 23.45
CA ASN A 124 5.95 1.30 24.37
C ASN A 124 6.54 2.50 23.62
N PRO A 125 5.93 3.70 23.67
CA PRO A 125 6.38 4.89 22.93
C PRO A 125 7.70 5.48 23.43
N GLU A 126 8.22 5.02 24.58
CA GLU A 126 9.57 5.33 25.06
C GLU A 126 10.64 4.55 24.31
N ASN A 127 10.27 3.46 23.64
CA ASN A 127 11.17 2.63 22.85
C ASN A 127 11.31 3.16 21.43
N LYS A 128 12.37 2.69 20.75
CA LYS A 128 12.58 3.01 19.33
C LYS A 128 11.52 2.37 18.44
N PRO A 129 11.15 3.02 17.33
CA PRO A 129 10.33 2.42 16.29
C PRO A 129 10.95 1.12 15.75
N LEU A 130 10.11 0.11 15.57
CA LEU A 130 10.48 -1.16 14.96
C LEU A 130 10.18 -1.14 13.47
N VAL A 131 11.24 -0.98 12.66
CA VAL A 131 11.11 -0.91 11.20
C VAL A 131 10.99 -2.31 10.59
N THR A 132 9.81 -2.68 10.12
CA THR A 132 9.50 -4.01 9.60
C THR A 132 9.06 -4.01 8.11
N TRP A 133 9.04 -2.85 7.45
CA TRP A 133 8.53 -2.69 6.07
C TRP A 133 9.60 -2.35 5.03
N ARG A 134 10.80 -1.94 5.43
CA ARG A 134 11.81 -1.38 4.52
C ARG A 134 12.28 -2.33 3.43
N ALA A 135 12.46 -3.61 3.76
CA ALA A 135 12.90 -4.60 2.78
C ALA A 135 11.85 -4.77 1.66
N HIS A 136 10.59 -4.94 2.04
CA HIS A 136 9.47 -5.06 1.10
C HIS A 136 9.22 -3.77 0.33
N ALA A 137 9.41 -2.61 0.94
CA ALA A 137 9.38 -1.32 0.25
C ALA A 137 10.41 -1.27 -0.89
N ASN A 138 11.66 -1.60 -0.60
CA ASN A 138 12.72 -1.63 -1.62
C ASN A 138 12.41 -2.63 -2.74
N LEU A 139 11.92 -3.82 -2.40
CA LEU A 139 11.50 -4.82 -3.39
C LEU A 139 10.35 -4.30 -4.26
N LEU A 140 9.32 -3.71 -3.66
CA LEU A 140 8.17 -3.19 -4.41
C LEU A 140 8.59 -2.14 -5.43
N PHE A 141 9.35 -1.13 -5.02
CA PHE A 141 9.80 -0.07 -5.93
C PHE A 141 10.76 -0.60 -6.99
N SER A 142 11.69 -1.51 -6.63
CA SER A 142 12.60 -2.13 -7.60
C SER A 142 11.83 -2.99 -8.60
N ASN A 143 10.87 -3.79 -8.16
CA ASN A 143 10.04 -4.60 -9.05
C ASN A 143 9.16 -3.75 -9.95
N TRP A 144 8.57 -2.66 -9.43
CA TRP A 144 7.81 -1.73 -10.23
C TRP A 144 8.65 -1.13 -11.35
N ILE A 145 9.83 -0.61 -11.03
CA ILE A 145 10.75 -0.04 -12.04
C ILE A 145 11.16 -1.10 -13.06
N ASN A 146 11.57 -2.29 -12.61
CA ASN A 146 12.12 -3.31 -13.50
C ASN A 146 11.07 -3.97 -14.39
N TYR A 147 9.89 -4.29 -13.86
CA TYR A 147 8.90 -5.10 -14.57
C TYR A 147 7.76 -4.30 -15.19
N TYR A 148 7.51 -3.08 -14.73
CA TYR A 148 6.38 -2.27 -15.20
C TYR A 148 6.78 -0.95 -15.85
N VAL A 149 7.98 -0.45 -15.58
CA VAL A 149 8.49 0.75 -16.23
C VAL A 149 9.45 0.38 -17.36
N TYR A 150 10.56 -0.28 -17.07
CA TYR A 150 11.57 -0.57 -18.08
C TYR A 150 11.10 -1.57 -19.15
N GLN A 151 10.37 -2.60 -18.79
CA GLN A 151 9.92 -3.61 -19.75
C GLN A 151 8.73 -3.17 -20.61
N GLU A 152 7.92 -2.23 -20.13
CA GLU A 152 6.74 -1.72 -20.83
C GLU A 152 7.02 -0.41 -21.59
N THR A 153 8.15 0.24 -21.36
CA THR A 153 8.53 1.47 -22.07
C THR A 153 9.17 1.09 -23.40
N PRO A 154 8.60 1.48 -24.55
CA PRO A 154 9.22 1.25 -25.86
C PRO A 154 10.59 1.95 -25.90
N TYR A 155 11.63 1.17 -26.13
CA TYR A 155 12.98 1.68 -26.21
C TYR A 155 13.60 1.27 -27.56
N ASP A 156 13.97 2.26 -28.36
CA ASP A 156 14.63 2.04 -29.64
C ASP A 156 16.13 2.32 -29.50
N ILE A 157 16.92 1.24 -29.51
CA ILE A 157 18.39 1.29 -29.40
C ILE A 157 19.02 2.13 -30.53
N SER A 158 18.40 2.20 -31.70
CA SER A 158 18.92 2.96 -32.84
C SER A 158 18.94 4.48 -32.62
N ASN A 159 18.20 4.96 -31.61
CA ASN A 159 18.11 6.37 -31.23
C ASN A 159 19.16 6.81 -30.21
N ILE A 160 20.04 5.92 -29.76
CA ILE A 160 21.18 6.29 -28.90
C ILE A 160 22.26 6.93 -29.78
N LYS A 161 22.57 8.19 -29.53
CA LYS A 161 23.70 8.90 -30.10
C LYS A 161 24.91 8.79 -29.19
#